data_115996fe15142daeb616f850bb6631d9
#
_entry.id   115996fe15142daeb616f850bb6631d9
#
_cell.length_a   1.000
_cell.length_b   1.000
_cell.length_c   1.000
_cell.angle_alpha   90.00
_cell.angle_beta   90.00
_cell.angle_gamma   90.00
#
_symmetry.space_group_name_H-M   'P 1'
#
loop_
_entity.id
_entity.type
_entity.pdbx_description
1 polymer ?
#
loop_
_entity_poly.entity_id
_entity_poly.type
_entity_poly.pdbx_seq_one_letter_code
_entity_poly.pdbx_strand_id
1 'polypeptide(L)'
;IPFIILLVFLIPLTLLLIGKSTGPTGAIVPLTVAAIPLFTRLVDTSLNEIDYGVIESAVASGASLPLIVKEVLIPEAMFGIIQSITLTLINLIAFSAMAGVVGGGGIGDLAIRYGYYRFDNFTMWITVILLIILVQITQYIGNSISKQFKKN
;
A
#
# COMPACT_ATOMS: atom_id res chain seq x y z
N ILE A 1 -8.34 4.23 11.30
CA ILE A 1 -9.76 4.35 10.92
C ILE A 1 -10.09 3.17 10.01
N PRO A 2 -11.22 2.46 10.20
CA PRO A 2 -11.64 1.42 9.27
C PRO A 2 -11.83 2.00 7.86
N PHE A 3 -11.23 1.33 6.85
CA PHE A 3 -11.21 1.85 5.48
C PHE A 3 -12.60 2.14 4.90
N ILE A 4 -13.59 1.29 5.20
CA ILE A 4 -14.95 1.47 4.70
C ILE A 4 -15.60 2.76 5.21
N ILE A 5 -15.29 3.18 6.46
CA ILE A 5 -15.78 4.43 7.02
C ILE A 5 -15.10 5.61 6.34
N LEU A 6 -13.77 5.53 6.14
CA LEU A 6 -13.01 6.55 5.43
C LEU A 6 -13.54 6.74 4.00
N LEU A 7 -13.84 5.63 3.31
CA LEU A 7 -14.36 5.65 1.96
C LEU A 7 -15.70 6.41 1.90
N VAL A 8 -16.65 6.07 2.79
CA VAL A 8 -17.97 6.74 2.84
C VAL A 8 -17.81 8.21 3.22
N PHE A 9 -16.96 8.51 4.19
CA PHE A 9 -16.68 9.89 4.64
C PHE A 9 -16.11 10.76 3.50
N LEU A 10 -15.30 10.18 2.62
CA LEU A 10 -14.65 10.90 1.51
C LEU A 10 -15.51 10.99 0.24
N ILE A 11 -16.74 10.47 0.21
CA ILE A 11 -17.65 10.58 -0.95
C ILE A 11 -17.81 12.03 -1.42
N PRO A 12 -18.11 13.03 -0.54
CA PRO A 12 -18.27 14.41 -0.99
C PRO A 12 -17.00 14.99 -1.61
N LEU A 13 -15.84 14.69 -1.03
CA LEU A 13 -14.54 15.13 -1.54
C LEU A 13 -14.23 14.47 -2.89
N THR A 14 -14.53 13.19 -3.03
CA THR A 14 -14.34 12.44 -4.28
C THR A 14 -15.20 13.01 -5.41
N LEU A 15 -16.46 13.34 -5.11
CA LEU A 15 -17.36 14.00 -6.06
C LEU A 15 -16.83 15.36 -6.50
N LEU A 16 -16.27 16.14 -5.56
CA LEU A 16 -15.70 17.45 -5.85
C LEU A 16 -14.46 17.36 -6.75
N LEU A 17 -13.58 16.38 -6.50
CA LEU A 17 -12.29 16.26 -7.22
C LEU A 17 -12.40 15.51 -8.54
N ILE A 18 -13.23 14.46 -8.60
CA ILE A 18 -13.29 13.52 -9.74
C ILE A 18 -14.63 13.62 -10.49
N GLY A 19 -15.68 14.19 -9.86
CA GLY A 19 -17.02 14.25 -10.42
C GLY A 19 -17.82 12.95 -10.36
N LYS A 20 -17.24 11.87 -9.81
CA LYS A 20 -17.88 10.55 -9.66
C LYS A 20 -17.45 9.92 -8.34
N SER A 21 -18.40 9.35 -7.59
CA SER A 21 -18.15 8.66 -6.32
C SER A 21 -18.19 7.14 -6.43
N THR A 22 -18.61 6.62 -7.59
CA THR A 22 -18.76 5.19 -7.85
C THR A 22 -17.83 4.73 -8.96
N GLY A 23 -17.62 3.43 -9.05
CA GLY A 23 -16.69 2.82 -10.01
C GLY A 23 -15.23 2.92 -9.58
N PRO A 24 -14.30 2.37 -10.37
CA PRO A 24 -12.88 2.34 -10.04
C PRO A 24 -12.25 3.73 -9.80
N THR A 25 -12.71 4.72 -10.55
CA THR A 25 -12.24 6.11 -10.40
C THR A 25 -12.69 6.74 -9.08
N GLY A 26 -13.88 6.40 -8.59
CA GLY A 26 -14.39 6.87 -7.30
C GLY A 26 -13.60 6.34 -6.10
N ALA A 27 -12.91 5.20 -6.25
CA ALA A 27 -12.09 4.63 -5.20
C ALA A 27 -10.69 5.28 -5.08
N ILE A 28 -10.23 6.04 -6.08
CA ILE A 28 -8.87 6.60 -6.12
C ILE A 28 -8.61 7.53 -4.92
N VAL A 29 -9.51 8.48 -4.64
CA VAL A 29 -9.30 9.45 -3.56
C VAL A 29 -9.20 8.76 -2.20
N PRO A 30 -10.17 7.92 -1.77
CA PRO A 30 -10.06 7.26 -0.46
C PRO A 30 -8.89 6.29 -0.37
N LEU A 31 -8.52 5.57 -1.45
CA LEU A 31 -7.35 4.72 -1.47
C LEU A 31 -6.05 5.51 -1.29
N THR A 32 -5.93 6.66 -1.97
CA THR A 32 -4.77 7.55 -1.83
C THR A 32 -4.65 8.08 -0.40
N VAL A 33 -5.76 8.60 0.16
CA VAL A 33 -5.78 9.12 1.53
C VAL A 33 -5.45 8.04 2.55
N ALA A 34 -5.86 6.79 2.33
CA ALA A 34 -5.50 5.67 3.19
C ALA A 34 -4.03 5.23 3.04
N ALA A 35 -3.48 5.30 1.82
CA ALA A 35 -2.12 4.88 1.53
C ALA A 35 -1.07 5.80 2.15
N ILE A 36 -1.29 7.11 2.14
CA ILE A 36 -0.30 8.10 2.61
C ILE A 36 0.15 7.84 4.05
N PRO A 37 -0.73 7.82 5.08
CA PRO A 37 -0.30 7.59 6.45
C PRO A 37 0.25 6.18 6.68
N LEU A 38 -0.25 5.18 5.97
CA LEU A 38 0.25 3.82 6.04
C LEU A 38 1.69 3.75 5.53
N PHE A 39 1.93 4.25 4.32
CA PHE A 39 3.26 4.26 3.70
C PHE A 39 4.26 5.07 4.53
N THR A 40 3.87 6.28 4.97
CA THR A 40 4.72 7.13 5.81
C THR A 40 5.16 6.40 7.07
N ARG A 41 4.23 5.74 7.76
CA ARG A 41 4.56 4.98 8.98
C ARG A 41 5.50 3.81 8.72
N LEU A 42 5.31 3.07 7.64
CA LEU A 42 6.18 1.95 7.28
C LEU A 42 7.59 2.41 6.91
N VAL A 43 7.71 3.52 6.17
CA VAL A 43 9.01 4.11 5.85
C VAL A 43 9.71 4.67 7.09
N ASP A 44 8.97 5.34 7.97
CA ASP A 44 9.49 5.83 9.24
C ASP A 44 10.07 4.69 10.10
N THR A 45 9.35 3.57 10.19
CA THR A 45 9.86 2.36 10.85
C THR A 45 11.17 1.88 10.23
N SER A 46 11.24 1.83 8.91
CA SER A 46 12.46 1.38 8.20
C SER A 46 13.66 2.31 8.38
N LEU A 47 13.41 3.61 8.50
CA LEU A 47 14.45 4.60 8.81
C LEU A 47 14.96 4.48 10.26
N ASN A 48 14.06 4.17 11.19
CA ASN A 48 14.41 4.00 12.61
C ASN A 48 15.17 2.69 12.90
N GLU A 49 15.19 1.75 11.96
CA GLU A 49 15.99 0.51 12.06
C GLU A 49 17.48 0.70 11.70
N ILE A 50 17.85 1.87 11.16
CA ILE A 50 19.25 2.17 10.82
C ILE A 50 20.09 2.32 12.10
N ASP A 51 21.24 1.66 12.11
CA ASP A 51 22.18 1.77 13.23
C ASP A 51 22.63 3.21 13.44
N TYR A 52 22.48 3.69 14.67
CA TYR A 52 22.84 5.06 15.03
C TYR A 52 24.33 5.38 14.79
N GLY A 53 25.22 4.38 14.94
CA GLY A 53 26.64 4.52 14.69
C GLY A 53 26.99 4.89 13.24
N VAL A 54 26.17 4.46 12.27
CA VAL A 54 26.34 4.85 10.87
C VAL A 54 26.06 6.34 10.68
N ILE A 55 25.01 6.84 11.33
CA ILE A 55 24.63 8.25 11.29
C ILE A 55 25.69 9.10 12.00
N GLU A 56 26.12 8.68 13.19
CA GLU A 56 27.14 9.36 13.98
C GLU A 56 28.48 9.46 13.24
N SER A 57 28.89 8.40 12.56
CA SER A 57 30.12 8.39 11.73
C SER A 57 30.04 9.39 10.58
N ALA A 58 28.88 9.52 9.93
CA ALA A 58 28.67 10.48 8.86
C ALA A 58 28.70 11.93 9.38
N VAL A 59 28.11 12.19 10.56
CA VAL A 59 28.17 13.50 11.22
C VAL A 59 29.60 13.85 11.63
N ALA A 60 30.32 12.90 12.22
CA ALA A 60 31.73 13.10 12.62
C ALA A 60 32.66 13.40 11.43
N SER A 61 32.31 12.88 10.24
CA SER A 61 33.03 13.20 8.99
C SER A 61 32.66 14.57 8.40
N GLY A 62 31.82 15.36 9.08
CA GLY A 62 31.45 16.71 8.65
C GLY A 62 30.40 16.72 7.52
N ALA A 63 29.67 15.62 7.28
CA ALA A 63 28.65 15.55 6.25
C ALA A 63 27.46 16.49 6.58
N SER A 64 26.98 17.23 5.58
CA SER A 64 25.76 18.03 5.73
C SER A 64 24.50 17.16 5.80
N LEU A 65 23.43 17.65 6.47
CA LEU A 65 22.17 16.90 6.59
C LEU A 65 21.62 16.39 5.25
N PRO A 66 21.54 17.18 4.16
CA PRO A 66 21.09 16.67 2.88
C PRO A 66 21.95 15.54 2.32
N LEU A 67 23.28 15.60 2.57
CA LEU A 67 24.20 14.55 2.15
C LEU A 67 23.99 13.26 2.95
N ILE A 68 23.79 13.38 4.27
CA ILE A 68 23.47 12.24 5.14
C ILE A 68 22.18 11.56 4.69
N VAL A 69 21.13 12.33 4.41
CA VAL A 69 19.86 11.78 3.93
C VAL A 69 20.04 11.02 2.62
N LYS A 70 20.72 11.63 1.65
CA LYS A 70 20.83 11.08 0.30
C LYS A 70 21.80 9.90 0.20
N GLU A 71 22.97 10.01 0.84
CA GLU A 71 24.07 9.06 0.65
C GLU A 71 24.17 8.00 1.77
N VAL A 72 23.46 8.23 2.91
CA VAL A 72 23.49 7.31 4.04
C VAL A 72 22.10 6.77 4.33
N LEU A 73 21.13 7.62 4.72
CA LEU A 73 19.82 7.14 5.20
C LEU A 73 19.03 6.41 4.11
N ILE A 74 18.90 7.00 2.93
CA ILE A 74 18.11 6.38 1.85
C ILE A 74 18.74 5.06 1.38
N PRO A 75 20.05 4.98 1.08
CA PRO A 75 20.66 3.71 0.68
C PRO A 75 20.64 2.64 1.78
N GLU A 76 20.81 3.03 3.05
CA GLU A 76 20.76 2.08 4.17
C GLU A 76 19.34 1.54 4.41
N ALA A 77 18.32 2.40 4.34
CA ALA A 77 16.93 2.02 4.49
C ALA A 77 16.32 1.38 3.24
N MET A 78 17.03 1.29 2.11
CA MET A 78 16.44 0.90 0.81
C MET A 78 15.72 -0.45 0.86
N PHE A 79 16.28 -1.43 1.56
CA PHE A 79 15.62 -2.72 1.79
C PHE A 79 14.25 -2.52 2.43
N GLY A 80 14.17 -1.79 3.54
CA GLY A 80 12.94 -1.51 4.28
C GLY A 80 11.95 -0.64 3.50
N ILE A 81 12.44 0.34 2.72
CA ILE A 81 11.59 1.18 1.86
C ILE A 81 10.89 0.33 0.80
N ILE A 82 11.58 -0.61 0.16
CA ILE A 82 10.98 -1.50 -0.83
C ILE A 82 9.95 -2.43 -0.18
N GLN A 83 10.23 -2.94 1.02
CA GLN A 83 9.26 -3.71 1.80
C GLN A 83 8.03 -2.85 2.16
N SER A 84 8.23 -1.59 2.52
CA SER A 84 7.16 -0.64 2.83
C SER A 84 6.24 -0.39 1.62
N ILE A 85 6.82 -0.21 0.43
CA ILE A 85 6.07 -0.12 -0.83
C ILE A 85 5.26 -1.39 -1.06
N THR A 86 5.90 -2.56 -0.91
CA THR A 86 5.25 -3.85 -1.13
C THR A 86 4.06 -4.06 -0.20
N LEU A 87 4.24 -3.80 1.09
CA LEU A 87 3.16 -3.90 2.09
C LEU A 87 2.04 -2.91 1.83
N THR A 88 2.38 -1.69 1.41
CA THR A 88 1.38 -0.68 1.03
C THR A 88 0.55 -1.15 -0.16
N LEU A 89 1.17 -1.71 -1.20
CA LEU A 89 0.47 -2.25 -2.37
C LEU A 89 -0.46 -3.40 -1.98
N ILE A 90 -0.01 -4.33 -1.13
CA ILE A 90 -0.85 -5.43 -0.63
C ILE A 90 -2.06 -4.90 0.13
N ASN A 91 -1.87 -3.91 1.01
CA ASN A 91 -2.98 -3.27 1.72
C ASN A 91 -3.94 -2.54 0.77
N LEU A 92 -3.42 -1.87 -0.28
CA LEU A 92 -4.26 -1.23 -1.30
C LEU A 92 -5.09 -2.25 -2.09
N ILE A 93 -4.57 -3.44 -2.37
CA ILE A 93 -5.35 -4.54 -2.97
C ILE A 93 -6.50 -4.93 -2.05
N ALA A 94 -6.27 -5.10 -0.75
CA ALA A 94 -7.30 -5.41 0.22
C ALA A 94 -8.34 -4.28 0.34
N PHE A 95 -7.93 -3.03 0.40
CA PHE A 95 -8.82 -1.86 0.44
C PHE A 95 -9.63 -1.71 -0.85
N SER A 96 -9.03 -1.99 -2.02
CA SER A 96 -9.74 -1.99 -3.30
C SER A 96 -10.82 -3.07 -3.37
N ALA A 97 -10.57 -4.25 -2.80
CA ALA A 97 -11.58 -5.28 -2.67
C ALA A 97 -12.75 -4.82 -1.77
N MET A 98 -12.45 -4.13 -0.65
CA MET A 98 -13.48 -3.52 0.20
C MET A 98 -14.24 -2.38 -0.48
N ALA A 99 -13.59 -1.58 -1.33
CA ALA A 99 -14.25 -0.55 -2.13
C ALA A 99 -15.31 -1.14 -3.10
N GLY A 100 -15.10 -2.38 -3.53
CA GLY A 100 -16.08 -3.11 -4.34
C GLY A 100 -17.46 -3.24 -3.68
N VAL A 101 -17.51 -3.38 -2.34
CA VAL A 101 -18.78 -3.49 -1.56
C VAL A 101 -19.67 -2.25 -1.74
N VAL A 102 -19.08 -1.09 -1.91
CA VAL A 102 -19.78 0.20 -2.08
C VAL A 102 -19.83 0.67 -3.54
N GLY A 103 -19.65 -0.25 -4.47
CA GLY A 103 -19.74 0.04 -5.90
C GLY A 103 -18.47 0.58 -6.53
N GLY A 104 -17.32 0.37 -5.90
CA GLY A 104 -16.00 0.70 -6.44
C GLY A 104 -15.55 -0.14 -7.64
N GLY A 105 -16.31 -1.21 -7.96
CA GLY A 105 -15.96 -2.14 -9.04
C GLY A 105 -14.79 -3.08 -8.67
N GLY A 106 -14.27 -3.78 -9.69
CA GLY A 106 -13.12 -4.66 -9.52
C GLY A 106 -13.47 -6.05 -8.98
N ILE A 107 -12.44 -6.82 -8.57
CA ILE A 107 -12.59 -8.22 -8.12
C ILE A 107 -13.47 -8.30 -6.86
N GLY A 108 -13.35 -7.34 -5.94
CA GLY A 108 -14.17 -7.28 -4.73
C GLY A 108 -15.66 -7.09 -5.03
N ASP A 109 -16.00 -6.27 -6.00
CA ASP A 109 -17.38 -6.09 -6.45
C ASP A 109 -17.96 -7.37 -7.06
N LEU A 110 -17.16 -8.09 -7.85
CA LEU A 110 -17.56 -9.40 -8.39
C LEU A 110 -17.84 -10.42 -7.27
N ALA A 111 -16.95 -10.48 -6.27
CA ALA A 111 -17.13 -11.37 -5.13
C ALA A 111 -18.45 -11.09 -4.39
N ILE A 112 -18.75 -9.81 -4.13
CA ILE A 112 -19.96 -9.43 -3.39
C ILE A 112 -21.21 -9.55 -4.24
N ARG A 113 -21.24 -8.99 -5.47
CA ARG A 113 -22.45 -8.99 -6.29
C ARG A 113 -22.87 -10.37 -6.78
N TYR A 114 -21.91 -11.16 -7.22
CA TYR A 114 -22.20 -12.46 -7.80
C TYR A 114 -21.98 -13.58 -6.80
N GLY A 115 -20.86 -13.57 -6.08
CA GLY A 115 -20.54 -14.59 -5.11
C GLY A 115 -21.49 -14.56 -3.90
N TYR A 116 -21.60 -13.41 -3.23
CA TYR A 116 -22.39 -13.30 -2.00
C TYR A 116 -23.89 -13.09 -2.26
N TYR A 117 -24.30 -12.05 -3.00
CA TYR A 117 -25.74 -11.74 -3.17
C TYR A 117 -26.48 -12.72 -4.07
N ARG A 118 -25.82 -13.35 -5.03
CA ARG A 118 -26.42 -14.36 -5.90
C ARG A 118 -26.16 -15.79 -5.44
N PHE A 119 -25.48 -15.98 -4.32
CA PHE A 119 -25.10 -17.28 -3.78
C PHE A 119 -24.32 -18.15 -4.78
N ASP A 120 -23.58 -17.52 -5.71
CA ASP A 120 -22.72 -18.22 -6.67
C ASP A 120 -21.37 -18.55 -6.03
N ASN A 121 -21.32 -19.73 -5.43
CA ASN A 121 -20.11 -20.22 -4.76
C ASN A 121 -18.92 -20.34 -5.72
N PHE A 122 -19.16 -20.63 -7.00
CA PHE A 122 -18.09 -20.77 -7.99
C PHE A 122 -17.39 -19.42 -8.22
N THR A 123 -18.15 -18.36 -8.46
CA THR A 123 -17.63 -16.99 -8.58
C THR A 123 -16.92 -16.55 -7.30
N MET A 124 -17.44 -16.90 -6.11
CA MET A 124 -16.79 -16.59 -4.85
C MET A 124 -15.40 -17.25 -4.76
N TRP A 125 -15.31 -18.54 -5.03
CA TRP A 125 -14.01 -19.25 -4.98
C TRP A 125 -13.01 -18.69 -5.98
N ILE A 126 -13.41 -18.42 -7.22
CA ILE A 126 -12.54 -17.84 -8.24
C ILE A 126 -12.00 -16.48 -7.80
N THR A 127 -12.85 -15.60 -7.30
CA THR A 127 -12.44 -14.26 -6.88
C THR A 127 -11.48 -14.30 -5.70
N VAL A 128 -11.69 -15.18 -4.71
CA VAL A 128 -10.78 -15.39 -3.58
C VAL A 128 -9.42 -15.90 -4.06
N ILE A 129 -9.41 -16.91 -4.94
CA ILE A 129 -8.17 -17.46 -5.49
C ILE A 129 -7.40 -16.38 -6.28
N LEU A 130 -8.09 -15.59 -7.10
CA LEU A 130 -7.47 -14.49 -7.85
C LEU A 130 -6.84 -13.44 -6.92
N LEU A 131 -7.51 -13.06 -5.83
CA LEU A 131 -6.96 -12.14 -4.84
C LEU A 131 -5.72 -12.72 -4.15
N ILE A 132 -5.76 -13.99 -3.76
CA ILE A 132 -4.60 -14.68 -3.17
C ILE A 132 -3.41 -14.66 -4.14
N ILE A 133 -3.63 -15.03 -5.41
CA ILE A 133 -2.58 -15.04 -6.43
C ILE A 133 -2.00 -13.63 -6.61
N LEU A 134 -2.84 -12.60 -6.71
CA LEU A 134 -2.42 -11.23 -6.90
C LEU A 134 -1.54 -10.74 -5.74
N VAL A 135 -1.95 -11.03 -4.49
CA VAL A 135 -1.17 -10.70 -3.29
C VAL A 135 0.16 -11.45 -3.29
N GLN A 136 0.17 -12.75 -3.59
CA GLN A 136 1.39 -13.57 -3.63
C GLN A 136 2.38 -13.09 -4.69
N ILE A 137 1.89 -12.75 -5.88
CA ILE A 137 2.74 -12.19 -6.94
C ILE A 137 3.35 -10.86 -6.49
N THR A 138 2.55 -9.96 -5.94
CA THR A 138 3.02 -8.66 -5.43
C THR A 138 4.09 -8.85 -4.36
N GLN A 139 3.87 -9.75 -3.42
CA GLN A 139 4.81 -10.06 -2.34
C GLN A 139 6.10 -10.70 -2.87
N TYR A 140 5.98 -11.63 -3.81
CA TYR A 140 7.15 -12.29 -4.42
C TYR A 140 8.03 -11.28 -5.16
N ILE A 141 7.43 -10.40 -5.97
CA ILE A 141 8.15 -9.35 -6.69
C ILE A 141 8.84 -8.40 -5.70
N GLY A 142 8.11 -7.90 -4.71
CA GLY A 142 8.64 -7.00 -3.69
C GLY A 142 9.81 -7.62 -2.92
N ASN A 143 9.67 -8.86 -2.47
CA ASN A 143 10.72 -9.58 -1.78
C ASN A 143 11.95 -9.84 -2.68
N SER A 144 11.74 -10.10 -3.96
CA SER A 144 12.85 -10.33 -4.91
C SER A 144 13.64 -9.05 -5.15
N ILE A 145 12.96 -7.93 -5.28
CA ILE A 145 13.61 -6.62 -5.46
C ILE A 145 14.32 -6.20 -4.16
N SER A 146 13.66 -6.31 -3.00
CA SER A 146 14.25 -5.87 -1.73
C SER A 146 15.52 -6.65 -1.38
N LYS A 147 15.57 -7.95 -1.67
CA LYS A 147 16.77 -8.78 -1.43
C LYS A 147 18.04 -8.26 -2.12
N GLN A 148 17.92 -7.54 -3.24
CA GLN A 148 19.07 -6.96 -3.94
C GLN A 148 19.72 -5.82 -3.14
N PHE A 149 18.97 -5.21 -2.21
CA PHE A 149 19.43 -4.12 -1.36
C PHE A 149 19.75 -4.55 0.07
N LYS A 150 19.57 -5.85 0.38
CA LYS A 150 19.93 -6.38 1.69
C LYS A 150 21.47 -6.44 1.77
N LYS A 151 22.04 -5.54 2.58
CA LYS A 151 23.46 -5.63 2.97
C LYS A 151 23.64 -6.84 3.91
N ASN A 152 24.69 -7.62 3.67
CA ASN A 152 25.11 -8.71 4.57
C ASN A 152 25.76 -8.14 5.83
#